data_ce6b705252d8d248e59aa67fbdb31539
#
_entry.id   ce6b705252d8d248e59aa67fbdb31539
#
_cell.length_a   1.000
_cell.length_b   1.000
_cell.length_c   1.000
_cell.angle_alpha   90.00
_cell.angle_beta   90.00
_cell.angle_gamma   90.00
#
_symmetry.space_group_name_H-M   'P 1'
#
loop_
_entity.id
_entity.type
_entity.pdbx_description
1 polymer ?
#
loop_
_entity_poly.entity_id
_entity_poly.type
_entity_poly.pdbx_seq_one_letter_code
_entity_poly.pdbx_strand_id
1 'polypeptide(L)'
;MTEVMKQKCRFSHPLRRTFFEEDVPVDMTFKEMQDHLIEEGFIEEKKGGYQFIFEDHMCKLAAPLSDYVPEGVECMEIRIHGLLIVLT
;
A
#
# COMPACT_ATOMS: atom_id res chain seq x y z
N MET A 1 11.43 0.01 25.54
CA MET A 1 11.36 0.13 24.07
C MET A 1 10.18 -0.64 23.55
N THR A 2 9.25 0.06 22.94
CA THR A 2 8.11 -0.57 22.29
C THR A 2 8.56 -1.00 20.88
N GLU A 3 8.59 -2.30 20.66
CA GLU A 3 8.84 -2.80 19.31
C GLU A 3 7.60 -2.54 18.47
N VAL A 4 7.80 -1.87 17.33
CA VAL A 4 6.73 -1.67 16.38
C VAL A 4 6.48 -2.99 15.67
N MET A 5 5.25 -3.48 15.72
CA MET A 5 4.88 -4.68 14.98
C MET A 5 4.92 -4.38 13.48
N LYS A 6 5.41 -5.33 12.73
CA LYS A 6 5.48 -5.23 11.29
C LYS A 6 4.68 -6.34 10.64
N GLN A 7 4.08 -6.03 9.53
CA GLN A 7 3.32 -6.98 8.71
C GLN A 7 3.94 -7.05 7.34
N LYS A 8 4.23 -8.24 6.87
CA LYS A 8 4.74 -8.44 5.52
C LYS A 8 3.65 -8.09 4.51
N CYS A 9 4.01 -7.24 3.57
CA CYS A 9 3.11 -6.79 2.52
C CYS A 9 3.74 -6.99 1.16
N ARG A 10 2.92 -7.40 0.21
CA ARG A 10 3.32 -7.55 -1.19
C ARG A 10 2.44 -6.63 -2.02
N PHE A 11 3.06 -5.63 -2.62
CA PHE A 11 2.35 -4.62 -3.42
C PHE A 11 2.45 -4.95 -4.90
N SER A 12 1.32 -4.97 -5.59
CA SER A 12 1.27 -5.17 -7.03
C SER A 12 1.33 -3.83 -7.74
N HIS A 13 2.23 -3.71 -8.72
CA HIS A 13 2.34 -2.49 -9.52
C HIS A 13 1.07 -2.24 -10.34
N PRO A 14 0.62 -0.99 -10.46
CA PRO A 14 -0.62 -0.70 -11.17
C PRO A 14 -0.57 -0.95 -12.69
N LEU A 15 0.62 -0.92 -13.29
CA LEU A 15 0.79 -1.06 -14.73
C LEU A 15 1.67 -2.23 -15.16
N ARG A 16 2.57 -2.65 -14.30
CA ARG A 16 3.56 -3.69 -14.60
C ARG A 16 3.25 -4.95 -13.80
N ARG A 17 3.74 -6.10 -14.29
CA ARG A 17 3.63 -7.36 -13.56
C ARG A 17 4.79 -7.53 -12.61
N THR A 18 4.99 -6.53 -11.75
CA THR A 18 6.06 -6.52 -10.75
C THR A 18 5.45 -6.35 -9.37
N PHE A 19 6.18 -6.83 -8.37
CA PHE A 19 5.73 -6.80 -6.98
C PHE A 19 6.83 -6.20 -6.12
N PHE A 20 6.42 -5.57 -5.04
CA PHE A 20 7.33 -5.05 -4.03
C PHE A 20 6.93 -5.66 -2.69
N GLU A 21 7.84 -6.42 -2.09
CA GLU A 21 7.61 -7.03 -0.78
C GLU A 21 8.41 -6.31 0.29
N GLU A 22 7.77 -6.00 1.40
CA GLU A 22 8.41 -5.34 2.51
C GLU A 22 7.67 -5.62 3.80
N ASP A 23 8.41 -5.64 4.91
CA ASP A 23 7.83 -5.67 6.24
C ASP A 23 7.45 -4.24 6.61
N VAL A 24 6.17 -3.98 6.72
CA VAL A 24 5.62 -2.63 6.93
C VAL A 24 5.19 -2.46 8.37
N PRO A 25 5.61 -1.37 9.04
CA PRO A 25 5.10 -1.08 10.38
C PRO A 25 3.57 -0.96 10.35
N VAL A 26 2.89 -1.63 11.27
CA VAL A 26 1.43 -1.68 11.25
C VAL A 26 0.76 -0.35 11.57
N ASP A 27 1.50 0.58 12.17
CA ASP A 27 1.01 1.93 12.44
C ASP A 27 1.21 2.91 11.27
N MET A 28 1.88 2.46 10.20
CA MET A 28 2.07 3.28 9.02
C MET A 28 0.76 3.41 8.24
N THR A 29 0.42 4.64 7.84
CA THR A 29 -0.77 4.88 7.02
C THR A 29 -0.51 4.50 5.56
N PHE A 30 -1.57 4.27 4.80
CA PHE A 30 -1.43 3.98 3.38
C PHE A 30 -0.87 5.18 2.61
N LYS A 31 -1.14 6.39 3.07
CA LYS A 31 -0.54 7.59 2.50
C LYS A 31 0.99 7.58 2.66
N GLU A 32 1.45 7.21 3.84
CA GLU A 32 2.88 7.09 4.12
C GLU A 32 3.52 5.97 3.30
N MET A 33 2.79 4.84 3.11
CA MET A 33 3.25 3.76 2.25
C MET A 33 3.37 4.20 0.80
N GLN A 34 2.42 4.99 0.32
CA GLN A 34 2.47 5.56 -1.03
C GLN A 34 3.74 6.38 -1.22
N ASP A 35 4.02 7.29 -0.26
CA ASP A 35 5.21 8.14 -0.32
C ASP A 35 6.49 7.30 -0.27
N HIS A 36 6.49 6.26 0.56
CA HIS A 36 7.63 5.34 0.65
C HIS A 36 7.87 4.58 -0.66
N LEU A 37 6.81 4.07 -1.28
CA LEU A 37 6.93 3.35 -2.55
C LEU A 37 7.41 4.25 -3.69
N ILE A 38 7.02 5.51 -3.67
CA ILE A 38 7.52 6.50 -4.62
C ILE A 38 9.00 6.76 -4.38
N GLU A 39 9.39 6.92 -3.13
CA GLU A 39 10.78 7.15 -2.73
C GLU A 39 11.69 5.97 -3.11
N GLU A 40 11.18 4.75 -2.98
CA GLU A 40 11.90 3.54 -3.38
C GLU A 40 11.96 3.32 -4.89
N GLY A 41 11.22 4.13 -5.64
CA GLY A 41 11.19 4.04 -7.09
C GLY A 41 10.30 2.93 -7.64
N PHE A 42 9.49 2.30 -6.81
CA PHE A 42 8.58 1.26 -7.27
C PHE A 42 7.41 1.82 -8.09
N ILE A 43 6.87 2.95 -7.65
CA ILE A 43 5.83 3.68 -8.38
C ILE A 43 6.28 5.12 -8.59
N GLU A 44 5.76 5.75 -9.62
CA GLU A 44 6.08 7.14 -9.92
C GLU A 44 5.11 8.08 -9.23
N GLU A 45 5.57 9.26 -8.86
CA GLU A 45 4.70 10.30 -8.34
C GLU A 45 3.65 10.63 -9.40
N LYS A 46 2.38 10.64 -8.99
CA LYS A 46 1.27 10.84 -9.91
C LYS A 46 0.27 11.84 -9.34
N LYS A 47 -0.13 12.77 -10.17
CA LYS A 47 -1.18 13.71 -9.82
C LYS A 47 -2.48 12.95 -9.60
N GLY A 48 -3.10 13.13 -8.46
CA GLY A 48 -4.27 12.37 -8.06
C GLY A 48 -3.98 11.17 -7.18
N GLY A 49 -2.71 10.73 -7.13
CA GLY A 49 -2.27 9.68 -6.23
C GLY A 49 -2.68 8.28 -6.65
N TYR A 50 -2.72 7.39 -5.67
CA TYR A 50 -3.00 5.97 -5.87
C TYR A 50 -4.03 5.48 -4.88
N GLN A 51 -4.64 4.34 -5.21
CA GLN A 51 -5.54 3.61 -4.32
C GLN A 51 -4.93 2.26 -3.99
N PHE A 52 -5.11 1.83 -2.76
CA PHE A 52 -4.68 0.50 -2.31
C PHE A 52 -5.90 -0.36 -2.09
N ILE A 53 -5.88 -1.57 -2.63
CA ILE A 53 -6.99 -2.51 -2.54
C ILE A 53 -6.51 -3.79 -1.89
N PHE A 54 -7.16 -4.19 -0.82
CA PHE A 54 -6.88 -5.43 -0.12
C PHE A 54 -8.18 -6.23 0.03
N GLU A 55 -8.19 -7.47 -0.44
CA GLU A 55 -9.35 -8.36 -0.43
C GLU A 55 -10.62 -7.68 -0.98
N ASP A 56 -10.48 -7.02 -2.13
CA ASP A 56 -11.55 -6.29 -2.82
C ASP A 56 -12.10 -5.09 -2.05
N HIS A 57 -11.43 -4.68 -0.97
CA HIS A 57 -11.78 -3.48 -0.22
C HIS A 57 -10.77 -2.38 -0.47
N MET A 58 -11.26 -1.18 -0.74
CA MET A 58 -10.41 -0.01 -0.90
C MET A 58 -9.95 0.46 0.48
N CYS A 59 -8.64 0.52 0.66
CA CYS A 59 -8.07 1.00 1.91
C CYS A 59 -8.06 2.53 1.95
N LYS A 60 -8.43 3.10 3.07
CA LYS A 60 -8.40 4.55 3.27
C LYS A 60 -6.96 5.01 3.42
N LEU A 61 -6.56 6.03 2.67
CA LEU A 61 -5.19 6.56 2.73
C LEU A 61 -4.80 7.08 4.12
N ALA A 62 -5.75 7.64 4.84
CA ALA A 62 -5.50 8.15 6.19
C ALA A 62 -5.48 7.05 7.26
N ALA A 63 -5.88 5.83 6.92
CA ALA A 63 -5.94 4.73 7.88
C ALA A 63 -4.59 4.01 7.99
N PRO A 64 -4.23 3.55 9.19
CA PRO A 64 -3.03 2.75 9.35
C PRO A 64 -3.24 1.33 8.83
N LEU A 65 -2.15 0.65 8.50
CA LEU A 65 -2.20 -0.74 8.03
C LEU A 65 -2.94 -1.63 9.02
N SER A 66 -2.78 -1.39 10.32
CA SER A 66 -3.40 -2.19 11.38
C SER A 66 -4.92 -2.27 11.28
N ASP A 67 -5.57 -1.30 10.64
CA ASP A 67 -7.02 -1.33 10.44
C ASP A 67 -7.48 -2.44 9.49
N TYR A 68 -6.56 -2.98 8.71
CA TYR A 68 -6.86 -3.96 7.66
C TYR A 68 -6.16 -5.30 7.83
N VAL A 69 -5.26 -5.45 8.80
CA VAL A 69 -4.51 -6.70 9.00
C VAL A 69 -5.44 -7.78 9.56
N PRO A 70 -5.67 -8.87 8.81
CA PRO A 70 -6.46 -9.98 9.36
C PRO A 70 -5.61 -10.85 10.26
N GLU A 71 -6.27 -11.57 11.17
CA GLU A 71 -5.57 -12.52 12.02
C GLU A 71 -5.00 -13.68 11.21
N GLY A 72 -3.78 -14.09 11.54
CA GLY A 72 -3.17 -15.29 10.97
C GLY A 72 -2.66 -15.13 9.54
N VAL A 73 -2.67 -13.93 8.99
CA VAL A 73 -2.15 -13.72 7.64
C VAL A 73 -0.64 -13.50 7.69
N GLU A 74 0.11 -14.25 6.90
CA GLU A 74 1.56 -14.10 6.82
C GLU A 74 1.98 -12.95 5.93
N CYS A 75 1.29 -12.78 4.80
CA CYS A 75 1.60 -11.74 3.83
C CYS A 75 0.30 -11.16 3.28
N MET A 76 0.19 -9.83 3.35
CA MET A 76 -0.95 -9.12 2.77
C MET A 76 -0.65 -8.81 1.30
N GLU A 77 -1.50 -9.29 0.42
CA GLU A 77 -1.39 -8.95 -1.01
C GLU A 77 -2.24 -7.72 -1.28
N ILE A 78 -1.56 -6.60 -1.54
CA ILE A 78 -2.20 -5.30 -1.74
C ILE A 78 -2.00 -4.87 -3.19
N ARG A 79 -3.09 -4.57 -3.87
CA ARG A 79 -3.03 -4.06 -5.23
C ARG A 79 -3.02 -2.54 -5.20
N ILE A 80 -2.18 -1.96 -6.06
CA ILE A 80 -2.09 -0.51 -6.21
C ILE A 80 -2.78 -0.13 -7.52
N HIS A 81 -3.71 0.80 -7.45
CA HIS A 81 -4.40 1.34 -8.63
C HIS A 81 -4.10 2.82 -8.74
N GLY A 82 -3.69 3.26 -9.92
CA GLY A 82 -3.54 4.67 -10.20
C GLY A 82 -4.91 5.29 -10.44
N LEU A 83 -5.12 6.48 -9.88
CA LEU A 83 -6.34 7.24 -10.15
C LEU A 83 -6.24 7.84 -11.53
N LEU A 84 -7.15 7.43 -12.42
CA LEU A 84 -7.26 7.98 -13.75
C LEU A 84 -8.11 9.25 -13.68
N ILE A 85 -7.47 10.39 -13.91
CA ILE A 85 -8.21 11.63 -14.11
C ILE A 85 -8.53 11.70 -15.59
N VAL A 86 -9.76 11.41 -15.94
CA VAL A 86 -10.21 11.57 -17.32
C VAL A 86 -10.57 13.01 -17.51
N LEU A 87 -9.75 13.72 -18.25
CA LEU A 87 -10.05 15.07 -18.68
C LEU A 87 -10.86 14.98 -19.97
N THR A 88 -12.13 15.20 -19.83
CA THR A 88 -12.99 15.37 -21.01
C THR A 88 -13.03 16.83 -21.40
#